data_f3153837c7c686534098fb0b30564b75
#
_entry.id   f3153837c7c686534098fb0b30564b75
#
_cell.length_a   1.000
_cell.length_b   1.000
_cell.length_c   1.000
_cell.angle_alpha   90.00
_cell.angle_beta   90.00
_cell.angle_gamma   90.00
#
_symmetry.space_group_name_H-M   'P 1'
#
loop_
_entity.id
_entity.type
_entity.pdbx_description
1 polymer ?
#
loop_
_entity_poly.entity_id
_entity_poly.type
_entity_poly.pdbx_seq_one_letter_code
_entity_poly.pdbx_strand_id
1 'polypeptide(L)'
;MIETSNITALKNVLEVALLTSHEPLSLDDMLRLFTEKMERATLRMLLDELKQDWAERTMELVQVASGYRFQARDEYSVFLARLNPERQAKYSRAVMETLEIIAYRQPVTRGDIEEIRGVAVNPNVMRQLQERDWIDVIGQREVPGRPSLYGTTKHFLDDLNIRSLSELPPMEDFTQQEIPI
;
A
#
# COMPACT_ATOMS: atom_id res chain seq x y z
N MET A 1 -8.79 -31.37 -13.73
CA MET A 1 -7.37 -31.00 -13.69
C MET A 1 -7.20 -29.89 -14.73
N ILE A 2 -6.77 -28.69 -14.32
CA ILE A 2 -6.59 -27.57 -15.27
C ILE A 2 -5.27 -27.83 -15.96
N GLU A 3 -5.28 -27.89 -17.32
CA GLU A 3 -4.05 -28.05 -18.10
C GLU A 3 -3.25 -26.75 -18.03
N THR A 4 -2.15 -26.77 -17.30
CA THR A 4 -1.23 -25.65 -17.12
C THR A 4 -0.41 -25.31 -18.38
N SER A 5 -0.59 -26.07 -19.46
CA SER A 5 0.01 -25.78 -20.79
C SER A 5 -0.71 -24.68 -21.59
N ASN A 6 -1.88 -24.24 -21.14
CA ASN A 6 -2.69 -23.24 -21.83
C ASN A 6 -2.56 -21.87 -21.12
N ILE A 7 -2.06 -20.84 -21.82
CA ILE A 7 -1.92 -19.45 -21.33
C ILE A 7 -3.23 -18.93 -20.76
N THR A 8 -4.37 -19.20 -21.38
CA THR A 8 -5.68 -18.80 -20.89
C THR A 8 -6.00 -19.45 -19.54
N ALA A 9 -5.66 -20.73 -19.36
CA ALA A 9 -5.88 -21.43 -18.11
C ALA A 9 -4.99 -20.85 -16.97
N LEU A 10 -3.74 -20.50 -17.28
CA LEU A 10 -2.85 -19.83 -16.32
C LEU A 10 -3.38 -18.46 -15.91
N LYS A 11 -3.85 -17.64 -16.86
CA LYS A 11 -4.47 -16.34 -16.57
C LYS A 11 -5.71 -16.50 -15.70
N ASN A 12 -6.58 -17.46 -15.97
CA ASN A 12 -7.79 -17.69 -15.17
C ASN A 12 -7.45 -18.08 -13.72
N VAL A 13 -6.38 -18.86 -13.48
CA VAL A 13 -5.92 -19.17 -12.11
C VAL A 13 -5.45 -17.93 -11.39
N LEU A 14 -4.65 -17.08 -12.05
CA LEU A 14 -4.19 -15.80 -11.49
C LEU A 14 -5.37 -14.87 -11.20
N GLU A 15 -6.31 -14.75 -12.14
CA GLU A 15 -7.50 -13.92 -12.01
C GLU A 15 -8.33 -14.31 -10.78
N VAL A 16 -8.64 -15.59 -10.62
CA VAL A 16 -9.41 -16.09 -9.47
C VAL A 16 -8.65 -15.84 -8.17
N ALA A 17 -7.35 -16.13 -8.12
CA ALA A 17 -6.54 -15.91 -6.92
C ALA A 17 -6.53 -14.43 -6.52
N LEU A 18 -6.31 -13.53 -7.49
CA LEU A 18 -6.27 -12.08 -7.24
C LEU A 18 -7.65 -11.50 -6.86
N LEU A 19 -8.75 -12.02 -7.44
CA LEU A 19 -10.10 -11.56 -7.12
C LEU A 19 -10.60 -12.06 -5.75
N THR A 20 -10.08 -13.19 -5.26
CA THR A 20 -10.49 -13.79 -3.99
C THR A 20 -9.56 -13.44 -2.83
N SER A 21 -8.38 -12.91 -3.11
CA SER A 21 -7.44 -12.48 -2.08
C SER A 21 -7.92 -11.19 -1.41
N HIS A 22 -7.78 -11.13 -0.08
CA HIS A 22 -8.06 -9.91 0.69
C HIS A 22 -6.85 -8.97 0.76
N GLU A 23 -5.65 -9.50 0.48
CA GLU A 23 -4.39 -8.76 0.51
C GLU A 23 -3.70 -8.84 -0.86
N PRO A 24 -2.82 -7.87 -1.19
CA PRO A 24 -2.04 -7.96 -2.42
C PRO A 24 -1.20 -9.23 -2.46
N LEU A 25 -1.18 -9.91 -3.61
CA LEU A 25 -0.38 -11.13 -3.81
C LEU A 25 0.99 -10.77 -4.38
N SER A 26 2.04 -11.23 -3.71
CA SER A 26 3.41 -11.11 -4.23
C SER A 26 3.64 -12.04 -5.42
N LEU A 27 4.68 -11.78 -6.22
CA LEU A 27 5.07 -12.70 -7.30
C LEU A 27 5.40 -14.10 -6.76
N ASP A 28 5.98 -14.19 -5.55
CA ASP A 28 6.32 -15.47 -4.95
C ASP A 28 5.07 -16.25 -4.50
N ASP A 29 4.05 -15.56 -3.99
CA ASP A 29 2.77 -16.20 -3.65
C ASP A 29 2.06 -16.73 -4.90
N MET A 30 2.05 -15.93 -5.97
CA MET A 30 1.44 -16.34 -7.25
C MET A 30 2.19 -17.50 -7.90
N LEU A 31 3.53 -17.55 -7.81
CA LEU A 31 4.31 -18.70 -8.31
C LEU A 31 3.97 -20.00 -7.60
N ARG A 32 3.60 -19.97 -6.31
CA ARG A 32 3.18 -21.15 -5.54
C ARG A 32 1.85 -21.75 -5.99
N LEU A 33 1.06 -21.01 -6.77
CA LEU A 33 -0.20 -21.51 -7.34
C LEU A 33 0.02 -22.60 -8.38
N PHE A 34 1.21 -22.64 -8.97
CA PHE A 34 1.55 -23.54 -10.05
C PHE A 34 2.48 -24.66 -9.58
N THR A 35 2.16 -25.90 -9.94
CA THR A 35 2.99 -27.07 -9.64
C THR A 35 4.23 -27.16 -10.53
N GLU A 36 4.12 -26.64 -11.75
CA GLU A 36 5.24 -26.56 -12.68
C GLU A 36 6.03 -25.27 -12.43
N LYS A 37 7.35 -25.36 -12.60
CA LYS A 37 8.24 -24.21 -12.38
C LYS A 37 8.00 -23.15 -13.44
N MET A 38 7.40 -22.04 -13.04
CA MET A 38 7.20 -20.86 -13.88
C MET A 38 8.28 -19.81 -13.59
N GLU A 39 8.79 -19.16 -14.63
CA GLU A 39 9.72 -18.03 -14.47
C GLU A 39 8.98 -16.74 -14.10
N ARG A 40 9.62 -15.90 -13.28
CA ARG A 40 9.05 -14.60 -12.89
C ARG A 40 8.75 -13.68 -14.09
N ALA A 41 9.54 -13.80 -15.16
CA ALA A 41 9.32 -13.04 -16.39
C ALA A 41 8.00 -13.45 -17.07
N THR A 42 7.75 -14.76 -17.17
CA THR A 42 6.50 -15.30 -17.70
C THR A 42 5.30 -14.87 -16.86
N LEU A 43 5.41 -14.93 -15.53
CA LEU A 43 4.35 -14.49 -14.64
C LEU A 43 4.02 -13.01 -14.84
N ARG A 44 5.04 -12.13 -14.96
CA ARG A 44 4.82 -10.70 -15.24
C ARG A 44 4.10 -10.46 -16.57
N MET A 45 4.50 -11.19 -17.60
CA MET A 45 3.83 -11.12 -18.91
C MET A 45 2.34 -11.50 -18.80
N LEU A 46 2.02 -12.57 -18.05
CA LEU A 46 0.63 -12.98 -17.84
C LEU A 46 -0.17 -11.92 -17.04
N LEU A 47 0.45 -11.27 -16.05
CA LEU A 47 -0.16 -10.19 -15.29
C LEU A 47 -0.40 -8.94 -16.15
N ASP A 48 0.53 -8.60 -17.05
CA ASP A 48 0.37 -7.48 -17.99
C ASP A 48 -0.76 -7.77 -18.99
N GLU A 49 -0.85 -9.00 -19.51
CA GLU A 49 -1.99 -9.41 -20.33
C GLU A 49 -3.31 -9.38 -19.56
N LEU A 50 -3.33 -9.87 -18.32
CA LEU A 50 -4.52 -9.83 -17.47
C LEU A 50 -4.96 -8.39 -17.18
N LYS A 51 -4.01 -7.49 -16.97
CA LYS A 51 -4.29 -6.05 -16.82
C LYS A 51 -4.95 -5.46 -18.07
N GLN A 52 -4.51 -5.88 -19.25
CA GLN A 52 -5.12 -5.45 -20.52
C GLN A 52 -6.54 -6.04 -20.69
N ASP A 53 -6.76 -7.31 -20.34
CA ASP A 53 -8.07 -7.96 -20.40
C ASP A 53 -9.11 -7.25 -19.52
N TRP A 54 -8.65 -6.55 -18.48
CA TRP A 54 -9.48 -5.79 -17.52
C TRP A 54 -9.51 -4.28 -17.79
N ALA A 55 -8.85 -3.79 -18.84
CA ALA A 55 -8.71 -2.37 -19.13
C ALA A 55 -10.05 -1.62 -19.28
N GLU A 56 -11.06 -2.28 -19.87
CA GLU A 56 -12.39 -1.72 -20.13
C GLU A 56 -13.45 -2.16 -19.08
N ARG A 57 -13.03 -2.81 -17.98
CA ARG A 57 -13.93 -3.30 -16.95
C ARG A 57 -13.99 -2.35 -15.75
N THR A 58 -14.92 -2.60 -14.83
CA THR A 58 -15.16 -1.78 -13.63
C THR A 58 -14.10 -1.92 -12.54
N MET A 59 -13.33 -2.99 -12.60
CA MET A 59 -12.16 -3.20 -11.74
C MET A 59 -10.88 -3.10 -12.55
N GLU A 60 -9.80 -2.80 -11.89
CA GLU A 60 -8.46 -2.75 -12.47
C GLU A 60 -7.46 -3.56 -11.65
N LEU A 61 -6.50 -4.15 -12.34
CA LEU A 61 -5.36 -4.82 -11.72
C LEU A 61 -4.24 -3.80 -11.51
N VAL A 62 -3.87 -3.55 -10.27
CA VAL A 62 -2.80 -2.61 -9.89
C VAL A 62 -1.63 -3.34 -9.23
N GLN A 63 -0.45 -2.76 -9.37
CA GLN A 63 0.73 -3.17 -8.63
C GLN A 63 1.00 -2.15 -7.52
N VAL A 64 1.09 -2.64 -6.29
CA VAL A 64 1.41 -1.89 -5.08
C VAL A 64 2.70 -2.42 -4.44
N ALA A 65 3.13 -1.85 -3.32
CA ALA A 65 4.41 -2.23 -2.69
C ALA A 65 4.48 -3.71 -2.28
N SER A 66 3.38 -4.30 -1.81
CA SER A 66 3.33 -5.69 -1.39
C SER A 66 3.09 -6.68 -2.54
N GLY A 67 2.58 -6.24 -3.67
CA GLY A 67 2.29 -7.14 -4.80
C GLY A 67 1.24 -6.60 -5.77
N TYR A 68 0.32 -7.46 -6.17
CA TYR A 68 -0.75 -7.15 -7.12
C TYR A 68 -2.11 -7.39 -6.48
N ARG A 69 -3.08 -6.52 -6.78
CA ARG A 69 -4.47 -6.67 -6.34
C ARG A 69 -5.43 -6.12 -7.38
N PHE A 70 -6.66 -6.63 -7.37
CA PHE A 70 -7.77 -5.95 -8.02
C PHE A 70 -8.37 -4.90 -7.10
N GLN A 71 -8.73 -3.77 -7.67
CA GLN A 71 -9.49 -2.71 -7.01
C GLN A 71 -10.55 -2.14 -7.94
N ALA A 72 -11.56 -1.49 -7.36
CA ALA A 72 -12.50 -0.73 -8.16
C ALA A 72 -11.80 0.51 -8.74
N ARG A 73 -12.17 0.90 -9.98
CA ARG A 73 -11.69 2.16 -10.53
C ARG A 73 -12.23 3.34 -9.74
N ASP A 74 -11.46 4.41 -9.68
CA ASP A 74 -11.76 5.60 -8.88
C ASP A 74 -13.14 6.19 -9.17
N GLU A 75 -13.63 6.11 -10.40
CA GLU A 75 -14.96 6.58 -10.80
C GLU A 75 -16.11 5.90 -10.02
N TYR A 76 -15.86 4.68 -9.49
CA TYR A 76 -16.84 3.93 -8.69
C TYR A 76 -16.65 4.11 -7.19
N SER A 77 -15.56 4.68 -6.72
CA SER A 77 -15.21 4.83 -5.30
C SER A 77 -16.27 5.59 -4.51
N VAL A 78 -16.85 6.64 -5.09
CA VAL A 78 -17.92 7.44 -4.48
C VAL A 78 -19.17 6.61 -4.18
N PHE A 79 -19.48 5.62 -5.02
CA PHE A 79 -20.63 4.73 -4.80
C PHE A 79 -20.32 3.70 -3.70
N LEU A 80 -19.11 3.15 -3.71
CA LEU A 80 -18.67 2.15 -2.73
C LEU A 80 -18.53 2.74 -1.33
N ALA A 81 -18.09 4.00 -1.21
CA ALA A 81 -17.99 4.72 0.05
C ALA A 81 -19.34 4.80 0.79
N ARG A 82 -20.47 4.78 0.07
CA ARG A 82 -21.83 4.79 0.66
C ARG A 82 -22.18 3.48 1.35
N LEU A 83 -21.53 2.37 1.00
CA LEU A 83 -21.77 1.07 1.64
C LEU A 83 -21.14 0.99 3.03
N ASN A 84 -20.04 1.73 3.25
CA ASN A 84 -19.29 1.73 4.49
C ASN A 84 -18.95 3.17 4.93
N PRO A 85 -19.95 3.97 5.34
CA PRO A 85 -19.73 5.37 5.71
C PRO A 85 -18.81 5.55 6.93
N GLU A 86 -18.72 4.53 7.79
CA GLU A 86 -17.84 4.53 8.98
C GLU A 86 -16.35 4.34 8.63
N ARG A 87 -16.03 3.86 7.44
CA ARG A 87 -14.63 3.69 6.99
C ARG A 87 -13.92 4.99 6.61
N GLN A 88 -14.65 6.09 6.47
CA GLN A 88 -14.04 7.41 6.25
C GLN A 88 -13.58 8.02 7.57
N ALA A 89 -12.63 7.41 8.25
CA ALA A 89 -11.96 8.01 9.38
C ALA A 89 -11.17 9.24 8.89
N LYS A 90 -11.74 10.43 9.10
CA LYS A 90 -11.00 11.68 8.84
C LYS A 90 -9.91 11.80 9.89
N TYR A 91 -8.68 11.56 9.49
CA TYR A 91 -7.53 11.81 10.36
C TYR A 91 -7.40 13.31 10.63
N SER A 92 -7.02 13.63 11.87
CA SER A 92 -6.78 15.03 12.21
C SER A 92 -5.59 15.57 11.43
N ARG A 93 -5.56 16.89 11.23
CA ARG A 93 -4.42 17.58 10.60
C ARG A 93 -3.09 17.20 11.25
N ALA A 94 -3.06 17.08 12.59
CA ALA A 94 -1.86 16.69 13.33
C ALA A 94 -1.36 15.28 12.97
N VAL A 95 -2.27 14.33 12.71
CA VAL A 95 -1.93 12.96 12.26
C VAL A 95 -1.34 13.02 10.86
N MET A 96 -1.96 13.75 9.93
CA MET A 96 -1.50 13.85 8.55
C MET A 96 -0.14 14.56 8.44
N GLU A 97 0.05 15.68 9.14
CA GLU A 97 1.35 16.39 9.19
C GLU A 97 2.47 15.50 9.76
N THR A 98 2.17 14.70 10.79
CA THR A 98 3.15 13.77 11.39
C THR A 98 3.50 12.65 10.41
N LEU A 99 2.50 12.07 9.73
CA LEU A 99 2.70 11.04 8.72
C LEU A 99 3.54 11.57 7.55
N GLU A 100 3.23 12.77 7.07
CA GLU A 100 3.96 13.44 6.00
C GLU A 100 5.46 13.57 6.35
N ILE A 101 5.78 14.07 7.54
CA ILE A 101 7.18 14.20 7.99
C ILE A 101 7.86 12.84 7.99
N ILE A 102 7.21 11.80 8.53
CA ILE A 102 7.79 10.46 8.55
C ILE A 102 8.01 9.96 7.11
N ALA A 103 7.02 10.10 6.24
CA ALA A 103 7.10 9.60 4.86
C ALA A 103 8.24 10.23 4.05
N TYR A 104 8.48 11.53 4.21
CA TYR A 104 9.50 12.25 3.43
C TYR A 104 10.87 12.37 4.10
N ARG A 105 10.96 12.18 5.43
CA ARG A 105 12.19 12.40 6.20
C ARG A 105 12.73 11.18 6.89
N GLN A 106 12.05 10.04 6.79
CA GLN A 106 12.49 8.79 7.44
C GLN A 106 13.93 8.43 7.09
N PRO A 107 14.69 7.84 8.06
CA PRO A 107 14.27 7.50 9.42
C PRO A 107 14.30 8.72 10.36
N VAL A 108 13.24 8.93 11.14
CA VAL A 108 13.10 10.07 12.08
C VAL A 108 12.72 9.60 13.48
N THR A 109 13.21 10.34 14.50
CA THR A 109 12.74 10.17 15.88
C THR A 109 11.53 11.06 16.15
N ARG A 110 10.83 10.79 17.26
CA ARG A 110 9.76 11.69 17.71
C ARG A 110 10.27 13.11 17.94
N GLY A 111 11.50 13.27 18.48
CA GLY A 111 12.12 14.59 18.68
C GLY A 111 12.34 15.34 17.37
N ASP A 112 12.80 14.66 16.31
CA ASP A 112 12.96 15.28 14.98
C ASP A 112 11.61 15.76 14.42
N ILE A 113 10.54 14.97 14.62
CA ILE A 113 9.19 15.36 14.19
C ILE A 113 8.72 16.59 14.95
N GLU A 114 8.94 16.64 16.26
CA GLU A 114 8.60 17.79 17.12
C GLU A 114 9.38 19.04 16.73
N GLU A 115 10.67 18.91 16.38
CA GLU A 115 11.50 20.00 15.89
C GLU A 115 10.98 20.57 14.55
N ILE A 116 10.65 19.70 13.59
CA ILE A 116 10.12 20.11 12.29
C ILE A 116 8.74 20.78 12.43
N ARG A 117 7.87 20.25 13.28
CA ARG A 117 6.52 20.80 13.49
C ARG A 117 6.51 22.06 14.37
N GLY A 118 7.54 22.27 15.16
CA GLY A 118 7.59 23.35 16.16
C GLY A 118 6.66 23.12 17.37
N VAL A 119 6.02 21.96 17.49
CA VAL A 119 5.11 21.58 18.59
C VAL A 119 5.28 20.13 18.96
N ALA A 120 5.00 19.82 20.24
CA ALA A 120 5.07 18.46 20.74
C ALA A 120 4.09 17.51 19.99
N VAL A 121 4.53 16.29 19.72
CA VAL A 121 3.69 15.24 19.12
C VAL A 121 2.90 14.55 20.24
N ASN A 122 1.59 14.60 20.14
CA ASN A 122 0.73 13.85 21.06
C ASN A 122 1.00 12.33 20.90
N PRO A 123 1.25 11.58 21.99
CA PRO A 123 1.46 10.13 21.92
C PRO A 123 0.34 9.38 21.19
N ASN A 124 -0.88 9.88 21.24
CA ASN A 124 -2.03 9.30 20.56
C ASN A 124 -1.90 9.38 19.02
N VAL A 125 -1.23 10.41 18.49
CA VAL A 125 -0.97 10.55 17.05
C VAL A 125 -0.07 9.41 16.57
N MET A 126 1.05 9.17 17.25
CA MET A 126 1.95 8.06 16.92
C MET A 126 1.25 6.71 17.03
N ARG A 127 0.45 6.52 18.09
CA ARG A 127 -0.30 5.29 18.27
C ARG A 127 -1.31 5.05 17.14
N GLN A 128 -2.08 6.06 16.74
CA GLN A 128 -3.03 5.93 15.62
C GLN A 128 -2.34 5.51 14.32
N LEU A 129 -1.18 6.08 14.01
CA LEU A 129 -0.41 5.73 12.82
C LEU A 129 0.13 4.30 12.88
N GLN A 130 0.55 3.84 14.08
CA GLN A 130 1.00 2.46 14.30
C GLN A 130 -0.15 1.45 14.29
N GLU A 131 -1.29 1.77 14.92
CA GLU A 131 -2.50 0.92 14.90
C GLU A 131 -3.07 0.74 13.49
N ARG A 132 -2.83 1.73 12.61
CA ARG A 132 -3.16 1.64 11.18
C ARG A 132 -2.12 0.87 10.37
N ASP A 133 -1.02 0.49 10.99
CA ASP A 133 0.14 -0.12 10.32
C ASP A 133 0.75 0.77 9.22
N TRP A 134 0.66 2.09 9.36
CA TRP A 134 1.26 3.03 8.41
C TRP A 134 2.70 3.37 8.74
N ILE A 135 3.07 3.33 10.03
CA ILE A 135 4.43 3.53 10.51
C ILE A 135 4.86 2.42 11.47
N ASP A 136 6.17 2.17 11.51
CA ASP A 136 6.75 1.26 12.48
C ASP A 136 8.11 1.76 12.99
N VAL A 137 8.60 1.15 14.06
CA VAL A 137 9.95 1.37 14.58
C VAL A 137 10.94 0.56 13.73
N ILE A 138 11.74 1.26 12.95
CA ILE A 138 12.72 0.65 12.03
C ILE A 138 14.14 0.59 12.61
N GLY A 139 14.35 1.12 13.82
CA GLY A 139 15.62 1.10 14.52
C GLY A 139 15.66 2.03 15.71
N GLN A 140 16.86 2.29 16.21
CA GLN A 140 17.13 3.24 17.29
C GLN A 140 18.31 4.11 16.91
N ARG A 141 18.31 5.39 17.28
CA ARG A 141 19.44 6.28 17.07
C ARG A 141 20.50 6.03 18.17
N GLU A 142 21.75 5.96 17.78
CA GLU A 142 22.86 5.72 18.71
C GLU A 142 23.34 7.01 19.39
N VAL A 143 22.47 7.56 20.25
CA VAL A 143 22.73 8.72 21.11
C VAL A 143 22.18 8.42 22.52
N PRO A 144 22.58 9.19 23.56
CA PRO A 144 22.00 9.03 24.89
C PRO A 144 20.47 9.03 24.85
N GLY A 145 19.85 8.06 25.53
CA GLY A 145 18.39 7.84 25.50
C GLY A 145 17.92 6.92 24.38
N ARG A 146 18.76 6.58 23.37
CA ARG A 146 18.48 5.65 22.25
C ARG A 146 17.06 5.77 21.70
N PRO A 147 16.62 6.95 21.23
CA PRO A 147 15.26 7.15 20.77
C PRO A 147 14.96 6.27 19.56
N SER A 148 13.72 5.77 19.51
CA SER A 148 13.22 4.98 18.39
C SER A 148 13.22 5.80 17.10
N LEU A 149 13.61 5.16 16.00
CA LEU A 149 13.54 5.67 14.63
C LEU A 149 12.30 5.09 13.96
N TYR A 150 11.49 5.97 13.39
CA TYR A 150 10.25 5.61 12.71
C TYR A 150 10.41 5.71 11.19
N GLY A 151 9.71 4.83 10.50
CA GLY A 151 9.58 4.84 9.05
C GLY A 151 8.20 4.32 8.64
N THR A 152 7.85 4.49 7.37
CA THR A 152 6.60 3.98 6.82
C THR A 152 6.70 2.49 6.51
N THR A 153 5.56 1.82 6.54
CA THR A 153 5.42 0.38 6.21
C THR A 153 5.07 0.17 4.74
N LYS A 154 5.06 -1.09 4.31
CA LYS A 154 4.51 -1.44 2.99
C LYS A 154 3.00 -1.23 2.93
N HIS A 155 2.29 -1.45 4.04
CA HIS A 155 0.85 -1.23 4.10
C HIS A 155 0.47 0.23 3.83
N PHE A 156 1.27 1.19 4.33
CA PHE A 156 1.12 2.60 3.97
C PHE A 156 1.22 2.84 2.46
N LEU A 157 2.20 2.24 1.80
CA LEU A 157 2.36 2.37 0.36
C LEU A 157 1.22 1.69 -0.42
N ASP A 158 0.74 0.55 0.07
CA ASP A 158 -0.40 -0.16 -0.50
C ASP A 158 -1.69 0.67 -0.40
N ASP A 159 -1.93 1.31 0.73
CA ASP A 159 -3.09 2.19 0.94
C ASP A 159 -3.04 3.43 0.01
N LEU A 160 -1.85 3.91 -0.34
CA LEU A 160 -1.64 4.99 -1.32
C LEU A 160 -1.62 4.53 -2.78
N ASN A 161 -1.79 3.24 -3.06
CA ASN A 161 -1.66 2.66 -4.40
C ASN A 161 -0.30 2.93 -5.09
N ILE A 162 0.79 3.02 -4.32
CA ILE A 162 2.14 3.23 -4.83
C ILE A 162 3.04 2.03 -4.54
N ARG A 163 4.09 1.85 -5.36
CA ARG A 163 5.04 0.73 -5.24
C ARG A 163 6.22 1.06 -4.35
N SER A 164 6.54 2.34 -4.22
CA SER A 164 7.71 2.81 -3.45
C SER A 164 7.55 4.28 -3.06
N LEU A 165 8.33 4.71 -2.08
CA LEU A 165 8.38 6.11 -1.63
C LEU A 165 8.76 7.10 -2.75
N SER A 166 9.44 6.65 -3.81
CA SER A 166 9.78 7.50 -4.95
C SER A 166 8.57 7.94 -5.78
N GLU A 167 7.42 7.30 -5.59
CA GLU A 167 6.16 7.65 -6.25
C GLU A 167 5.29 8.60 -5.41
N LEU A 168 5.76 8.99 -4.21
CA LEU A 168 5.06 10.00 -3.41
C LEU A 168 4.99 11.34 -4.18
N PRO A 169 3.84 12.04 -4.13
CA PRO A 169 3.71 13.36 -4.71
C PRO A 169 4.64 14.36 -4.02
N PRO A 170 4.88 15.56 -4.59
CA PRO A 170 5.57 16.63 -3.87
C PRO A 170 4.95 16.89 -2.50
N MET A 171 5.78 17.24 -1.50
CA MET A 171 5.35 17.42 -0.10
C MET A 171 4.18 18.40 0.05
N GLU A 172 4.13 19.45 -0.79
CA GLU A 172 3.08 20.47 -0.77
C GLU A 172 1.68 19.93 -1.11
N ASP A 173 1.62 18.81 -1.85
CA ASP A 173 0.36 18.20 -2.30
C ASP A 173 -0.11 17.05 -1.39
N PHE A 174 0.77 16.54 -0.51
CA PHE A 174 0.47 15.35 0.30
C PHE A 174 -0.67 15.56 1.28
N THR A 175 -0.73 16.73 1.93
CA THR A 175 -1.79 17.05 2.91
C THR A 175 -3.17 17.25 2.30
N GLN A 176 -3.25 17.43 0.97
CA GLN A 176 -4.51 17.59 0.23
C GLN A 176 -5.04 16.27 -0.34
N GLN A 177 -4.24 15.20 -0.29
CA GLN A 177 -4.69 13.90 -0.76
C GLN A 177 -5.70 13.28 0.21
N GLU A 178 -6.86 12.92 -0.32
CA GLU A 178 -7.75 11.98 0.33
C GLU A 178 -7.10 10.59 0.21
N ILE A 179 -6.52 10.10 1.31
CA ILE A 179 -6.00 8.73 1.34
C ILE A 179 -7.22 7.81 1.25
N PRO A 180 -7.32 6.97 0.18
CA PRO A 180 -8.42 6.03 0.06
C PRO A 180 -8.38 5.06 1.24
N ILE A 181 -9.48 4.89 1.92
CA ILE A 181 -9.63 3.97 3.06
C ILE A 181 -10.44 2.78 2.63
#